data_914fa5bd38557b14248b40d779151992
#
_entry.id   914fa5bd38557b14248b40d779151992
#
_cell.length_a   1.000
_cell.length_b   1.000
_cell.length_c   1.000
_cell.angle_alpha   90.00
_cell.angle_beta   90.00
_cell.angle_gamma   90.00
#
_symmetry.space_group_name_H-M   'P 1'
#
loop_
_entity.id
_entity.type
_entity.pdbx_description
1 polymer ?
#
loop_
_entity_poly.entity_id
_entity_poly.type
_entity_poly.pdbx_seq_one_letter_code
_entity_poly.pdbx_strand_id
1 'polypeptide(L)'
;MTGTESRSVGVFIDGGYYAKVDAALKKMASKSISLKGLFDFILDYVCKMDSLRKDKVSITEAHYYRGRYRVNDASSKHLLFEERKFEDTLIENDVIFHYKHLREVNDHGHTTVIEKGIDTWFALDTYEMAQYRDFDYTVLISGDADHEMLARKLRSLKTHVILLTWDPDNSGSTSRFLREEVCTHIDLNKLTANDATLLQKISRTA
;
A
#
# COMPACT_ATOMS: atom_id res chain seq x y z
N MET A 1 4.45 -35.29 13.65
CA MET A 1 5.38 -34.31 13.02
C MET A 1 4.63 -33.00 12.98
N THR A 2 4.81 -32.14 13.97
CA THR A 2 4.28 -30.77 13.95
C THR A 2 5.19 -29.99 13.02
N GLY A 3 4.83 -29.93 11.73
CA GLY A 3 5.47 -29.04 10.79
C GLY A 3 5.40 -27.63 11.37
N THR A 4 6.54 -26.94 11.42
CA THR A 4 6.61 -25.55 11.83
C THR A 4 5.92 -24.71 10.73
N GLU A 5 4.61 -24.60 10.84
CA GLU A 5 3.82 -23.81 9.91
C GLU A 5 4.30 -22.35 9.97
N SER A 6 4.85 -21.85 8.89
CA SER A 6 5.20 -20.44 8.71
C SER A 6 4.28 -19.82 7.68
N ARG A 7 4.12 -18.49 7.72
CA ARG A 7 3.32 -17.74 6.75
C ARG A 7 4.18 -16.70 6.06
N SER A 8 4.03 -16.67 4.74
CA SER A 8 4.62 -15.68 3.85
C SER A 8 3.60 -14.60 3.49
N VAL A 9 3.99 -13.34 3.56
CA VAL A 9 3.14 -12.19 3.27
C VAL A 9 3.78 -11.37 2.15
N GLY A 10 3.04 -11.20 1.04
CA GLY A 10 3.35 -10.22 0.00
C GLY A 10 2.57 -8.93 0.26
N VAL A 11 3.23 -7.77 0.26
CA VAL A 11 2.60 -6.46 0.46
C VAL A 11 2.71 -5.63 -0.79
N PHE A 12 1.58 -5.11 -1.30
CA PHE A 12 1.52 -4.31 -2.51
C PHE A 12 0.87 -2.96 -2.21
N ILE A 13 1.61 -1.89 -2.45
CA ILE A 13 1.25 -0.53 -2.07
C ILE A 13 0.97 0.31 -3.32
N ASP A 14 -0.26 0.76 -3.46
CA ASP A 14 -0.63 1.82 -4.40
C ASP A 14 -0.08 3.15 -3.88
N GLY A 15 0.94 3.68 -4.55
CA GLY A 15 1.63 4.88 -4.14
C GLY A 15 0.80 6.15 -4.28
N GLY A 16 -0.14 6.18 -5.21
CA GLY A 16 -1.11 7.27 -5.34
C GLY A 16 -2.04 7.33 -4.12
N TYR A 17 -2.59 6.20 -3.76
CA TYR A 17 -3.42 6.05 -2.56
C TYR A 17 -2.64 6.36 -1.28
N TYR A 18 -1.46 5.75 -1.11
CA TYR A 18 -0.60 5.98 0.04
C TYR A 18 -0.29 7.47 0.26
N ALA A 19 0.06 8.19 -0.82
CA ALA A 19 0.36 9.61 -0.73
C ALA A 19 -0.84 10.46 -0.33
N LYS A 20 -2.06 10.12 -0.79
CA LYS A 20 -3.30 10.79 -0.37
C LYS A 20 -3.54 10.61 1.13
N VAL A 21 -3.40 9.39 1.63
CA VAL A 21 -3.55 9.08 3.06
C VAL A 21 -2.51 9.82 3.91
N ASP A 22 -1.24 9.79 3.48
CA ASP A 22 -0.15 10.49 4.20
C ASP A 22 -0.36 12.00 4.24
N ALA A 23 -0.81 12.60 3.13
CA ALA A 23 -1.16 14.02 3.07
C ALA A 23 -2.35 14.38 3.99
N ALA A 24 -3.37 13.53 4.05
CA ALA A 24 -4.50 13.72 4.96
C ALA A 24 -4.07 13.65 6.44
N LEU A 25 -3.22 12.68 6.80
CA LEU A 25 -2.67 12.57 8.16
C LEU A 25 -1.82 13.77 8.54
N LYS A 26 -0.98 14.29 7.63
CA LYS A 26 -0.20 15.50 7.84
C LYS A 26 -1.10 16.70 8.14
N LYS A 27 -2.13 16.87 7.33
CA LYS A 27 -3.07 18.00 7.47
C LYS A 27 -3.89 17.93 8.75
N MET A 28 -4.37 16.74 9.13
CA MET A 28 -5.28 16.59 10.27
C MET A 28 -4.59 16.42 11.61
N ALA A 29 -3.44 15.77 11.64
CA ALA A 29 -2.80 15.34 12.88
C ALA A 29 -1.31 15.66 12.98
N SER A 30 -0.72 16.36 12.00
CA SER A 30 0.73 16.58 11.88
C SER A 30 1.53 15.26 11.98
N LYS A 31 0.98 14.21 11.35
CA LYS A 31 1.55 12.87 11.35
C LYS A 31 1.77 12.37 9.92
N SER A 32 2.72 11.48 9.76
CA SER A 32 2.99 10.70 8.54
C SER A 32 2.84 9.22 8.82
N ILE A 33 2.60 8.43 7.80
CA ILE A 33 2.59 6.97 7.91
C ILE A 33 3.98 6.47 8.29
N SER A 34 4.05 5.56 9.25
CA SER A 34 5.24 4.78 9.57
C SER A 34 5.17 3.44 8.83
N LEU A 35 5.97 3.27 7.77
CA LEU A 35 6.02 1.99 7.04
C LEU A 35 6.39 0.82 7.95
N LYS A 36 7.43 1.00 8.76
CA LYS A 36 7.82 0.00 9.76
C LYS A 36 6.66 -0.36 10.68
N GLY A 37 5.99 0.65 11.25
CA GLY A 37 4.85 0.43 12.14
C GLY A 37 3.67 -0.24 11.45
N LEU A 38 3.44 0.08 10.17
CA LEU A 38 2.39 -0.53 9.35
C LEU A 38 2.71 -2.00 9.07
N PHE A 39 3.96 -2.32 8.74
CA PHE A 39 4.41 -3.70 8.52
C PHE A 39 4.35 -4.53 9.80
N ASP A 40 4.81 -3.97 10.94
CA ASP A 40 4.68 -4.60 12.24
C ASP A 40 3.20 -4.86 12.62
N PHE A 41 2.29 -3.97 12.23
CA PHE A 41 0.85 -4.17 12.41
C PHE A 41 0.32 -5.31 11.54
N ILE A 42 0.69 -5.36 10.26
CA ILE A 42 0.29 -6.44 9.34
C ILE A 42 0.74 -7.81 9.88
N LEU A 43 2.00 -7.92 10.31
CA LEU A 43 2.54 -9.14 10.90
C LEU A 43 1.78 -9.54 12.17
N ASP A 44 1.54 -8.61 13.09
CA ASP A 44 0.75 -8.87 14.31
C ASP A 44 -0.68 -9.31 14.00
N TYR A 45 -1.28 -8.74 12.94
CA TYR A 45 -2.63 -9.10 12.51
C TYR A 45 -2.69 -10.53 11.96
N VAL A 46 -1.76 -10.90 11.06
CA VAL A 46 -1.68 -12.26 10.51
C VAL A 46 -1.36 -13.28 11.62
N CYS A 47 -0.44 -12.96 12.54
CA CYS A 47 -0.17 -13.81 13.70
C CYS A 47 -1.42 -14.11 14.53
N LYS A 48 -2.27 -13.10 14.73
CA LYS A 48 -3.55 -13.27 15.47
C LYS A 48 -4.55 -14.11 14.69
N MET A 49 -4.64 -13.92 13.36
CA MET A 49 -5.56 -14.70 12.52
C MET A 49 -5.26 -16.20 12.58
N ASP A 50 -3.99 -16.56 12.44
CA ASP A 50 -3.56 -17.98 12.41
C ASP A 50 -3.13 -18.53 13.78
N SER A 51 -3.23 -17.74 14.86
CA SER A 51 -2.74 -18.10 16.20
C SER A 51 -1.27 -18.51 16.20
N LEU A 52 -0.45 -17.83 15.39
CA LEU A 52 0.97 -18.09 15.22
C LEU A 52 1.83 -17.12 16.05
N ARG A 53 3.05 -17.55 16.34
CA ARG A 53 4.08 -16.68 16.93
C ARG A 53 4.69 -15.78 15.85
N LYS A 54 5.22 -14.62 16.25
CA LYS A 54 5.84 -13.64 15.33
C LYS A 54 6.98 -14.20 14.48
N ASP A 55 7.76 -15.14 15.02
CA ASP A 55 8.87 -15.80 14.31
C ASP A 55 8.40 -16.75 13.20
N LYS A 56 7.09 -16.93 13.05
CA LYS A 56 6.46 -17.79 12.05
C LYS A 56 5.76 -17.03 10.93
N VAL A 57 5.74 -15.72 10.99
CA VAL A 57 5.13 -14.85 9.95
C VAL A 57 6.16 -13.84 9.49
N SER A 58 6.34 -13.72 8.18
CA SER A 58 7.29 -12.77 7.60
C SER A 58 6.69 -12.07 6.37
N ILE A 59 6.98 -10.78 6.24
CA ILE A 59 6.81 -10.10 4.95
C ILE A 59 7.96 -10.57 4.06
N THR A 60 7.63 -11.34 3.04
CA THR A 60 8.62 -11.92 2.13
C THR A 60 9.02 -10.91 1.05
N GLU A 61 8.04 -10.17 0.55
CA GLU A 61 8.25 -9.11 -0.43
C GLU A 61 7.27 -7.96 -0.16
N ALA A 62 7.75 -6.72 -0.34
CA ALA A 62 6.92 -5.52 -0.29
C ALA A 62 7.21 -4.64 -1.51
N HIS A 63 6.17 -4.17 -2.18
CA HIS A 63 6.25 -3.43 -3.43
C HIS A 63 5.45 -2.14 -3.36
N TYR A 64 6.01 -1.06 -3.94
CA TYR A 64 5.41 0.27 -4.00
C TYR A 64 5.37 0.76 -5.44
N TYR A 65 4.21 1.18 -5.95
CA TYR A 65 3.99 1.59 -7.34
C TYR A 65 3.54 3.03 -7.42
N ARG A 66 4.24 3.88 -8.20
CA ARG A 66 3.88 5.29 -8.35
C ARG A 66 4.38 5.92 -9.64
N GLY A 67 3.64 6.92 -10.13
CA GLY A 67 4.12 7.86 -11.15
C GLY A 67 5.15 8.83 -10.57
N ARG A 68 6.17 9.16 -11.37
CA ARG A 68 7.28 10.02 -10.99
C ARG A 68 7.51 11.13 -12.00
N TYR A 69 7.79 12.33 -11.53
CA TYR A 69 8.21 13.43 -12.37
C TYR A 69 9.57 13.18 -13.01
N ARG A 70 9.79 13.74 -14.21
CA ARG A 70 11.12 13.73 -14.83
C ARG A 70 12.01 14.77 -14.16
N VAL A 71 13.33 14.46 -14.08
CA VAL A 71 14.32 15.35 -13.44
C VAL A 71 14.38 16.73 -14.09
N ASN A 72 14.09 16.82 -15.40
CA ASN A 72 14.16 18.07 -16.16
C ASN A 72 12.98 19.02 -15.94
N ASP A 73 11.92 18.57 -15.23
CA ASP A 73 10.80 19.44 -14.93
C ASP A 73 11.20 20.41 -13.83
N ALA A 74 11.50 21.65 -14.22
CA ALA A 74 12.06 22.66 -13.33
C ALA A 74 11.18 22.99 -12.11
N SER A 75 9.86 22.82 -12.24
CA SER A 75 8.87 22.96 -11.16
C SER A 75 8.95 21.84 -10.11
N SER A 76 9.65 20.76 -10.40
CA SER A 76 9.70 19.55 -9.59
C SER A 76 10.89 19.47 -8.63
N LYS A 77 11.79 20.46 -8.58
CA LYS A 77 13.02 20.38 -7.75
C LYS A 77 12.75 20.13 -6.27
N HIS A 78 11.73 20.75 -5.69
CA HIS A 78 11.34 20.51 -4.31
C HIS A 78 10.70 19.13 -4.14
N LEU A 79 9.89 18.69 -5.10
CA LEU A 79 9.26 17.38 -5.08
C LEU A 79 10.30 16.26 -5.19
N LEU A 80 11.36 16.44 -6.00
CA LEU A 80 12.43 15.45 -6.16
C LEU A 80 13.19 15.18 -4.86
N PHE A 81 13.43 16.20 -4.03
CA PHE A 81 14.09 16.02 -2.74
C PHE A 81 13.23 15.19 -1.78
N GLU A 82 11.94 15.52 -1.68
CA GLU A 82 11.01 14.77 -0.84
C GLU A 82 10.79 13.33 -1.35
N GLU A 83 10.77 13.13 -2.67
CA GLU A 83 10.74 11.81 -3.28
C GLU A 83 11.97 10.99 -2.89
N ARG A 84 13.18 11.57 -2.96
CA ARG A 84 14.42 10.90 -2.55
C ARG A 84 14.42 10.52 -1.08
N LYS A 85 14.01 11.43 -0.21
CA LYS A 85 13.88 11.16 1.22
C LYS A 85 12.88 10.03 1.52
N PHE A 86 11.82 9.94 0.71
CA PHE A 86 10.86 8.85 0.83
C PHE A 86 11.43 7.53 0.26
N GLU A 87 12.21 7.59 -0.83
CA GLU A 87 12.93 6.41 -1.37
C GLU A 87 13.86 5.79 -0.31
N ASP A 88 14.59 6.62 0.45
CA ASP A 88 15.41 6.14 1.56
C ASP A 88 14.55 5.38 2.59
N THR A 89 13.35 5.91 2.91
CA THR A 89 12.39 5.21 3.79
C THR A 89 11.91 3.87 3.20
N LEU A 90 11.70 3.78 1.89
CA LEU A 90 11.34 2.53 1.22
C LEU A 90 12.48 1.51 1.31
N ILE A 91 13.72 1.94 1.03
CA ILE A 91 14.93 1.10 1.09
C ILE A 91 15.16 0.59 2.52
N GLU A 92 15.05 1.46 3.54
CA GLU A 92 15.21 1.09 4.95
C GLU A 92 14.18 0.06 5.44
N ASN A 93 13.07 -0.09 4.73
CA ASN A 93 12.01 -1.05 5.04
C ASN A 93 11.93 -2.20 4.03
N ASP A 94 12.98 -2.43 3.26
CA ASP A 94 13.07 -3.50 2.25
C ASP A 94 11.92 -3.48 1.22
N VAL A 95 11.44 -2.28 0.83
CA VAL A 95 10.37 -2.10 -0.14
C VAL A 95 10.96 -1.91 -1.54
N ILE A 96 10.58 -2.74 -2.47
CA ILE A 96 10.90 -2.60 -3.89
C ILE A 96 9.96 -1.56 -4.50
N PHE A 97 10.50 -0.48 -5.05
CA PHE A 97 9.69 0.57 -5.64
C PHE A 97 9.73 0.54 -7.16
N HIS A 98 8.55 0.72 -7.76
CA HIS A 98 8.29 0.69 -9.18
C HIS A 98 7.83 2.06 -9.63
N TYR A 99 8.66 2.76 -10.38
CA TYR A 99 8.37 4.09 -10.86
C TYR A 99 8.17 4.14 -12.37
N LYS A 100 7.15 4.87 -12.79
CA LYS A 100 6.91 5.21 -14.18
C LYS A 100 6.84 6.73 -14.33
N HIS A 101 7.44 7.26 -15.39
CA HIS A 101 7.33 8.70 -15.62
C HIS A 101 5.88 9.12 -15.87
N LEU A 102 5.48 10.18 -15.19
CA LEU A 102 4.23 10.89 -15.48
C LEU A 102 4.23 11.38 -16.92
N ARG A 103 3.07 11.45 -17.52
CA ARG A 103 2.89 11.93 -18.90
C ARG A 103 2.31 13.34 -18.91
N GLU A 104 2.90 14.20 -19.72
CA GLU A 104 2.30 15.48 -20.06
C GLU A 104 1.24 15.28 -21.13
N VAL A 105 0.07 15.82 -20.89
CA VAL A 105 -1.04 15.86 -21.85
C VAL A 105 -1.40 17.31 -22.07
N ASN A 106 -1.30 17.75 -23.34
CA ASN A 106 -1.77 19.06 -23.76
C ASN A 106 -3.24 18.96 -24.17
N ASP A 107 -4.10 19.60 -23.40
CA ASP A 107 -5.51 19.74 -23.73
C ASP A 107 -5.87 21.21 -23.86
N HIS A 108 -6.26 21.62 -25.06
CA HIS A 108 -6.64 22.99 -25.40
C HIS A 108 -5.68 24.09 -24.90
N GLY A 109 -4.36 23.84 -24.97
CA GLY A 109 -3.33 24.80 -24.54
C GLY A 109 -2.98 24.78 -23.07
N HIS A 110 -3.58 23.88 -22.29
CA HIS A 110 -3.20 23.61 -20.90
C HIS A 110 -2.41 22.29 -20.83
N THR A 111 -1.17 22.36 -20.31
CA THR A 111 -0.37 21.18 -20.05
C THR A 111 -0.73 20.64 -18.67
N THR A 112 -1.30 19.43 -18.63
CA THR A 112 -1.57 18.71 -17.40
C THR A 112 -0.66 17.49 -17.31
N VAL A 113 -0.23 17.15 -16.10
CA VAL A 113 0.59 15.96 -15.83
C VAL A 113 -0.30 14.88 -15.26
N ILE A 114 -0.35 13.73 -15.94
CA ILE A 114 -1.19 12.61 -15.53
C ILE A 114 -0.37 11.36 -15.25
N GLU A 115 -0.80 10.61 -14.27
CA GLU A 115 -0.36 9.23 -14.04
C GLU A 115 -1.12 8.30 -15.00
N LYS A 116 -0.40 7.44 -15.72
CA LYS A 116 -1.04 6.51 -16.66
C LYS A 116 -0.35 5.16 -16.69
N GLY A 117 -1.14 4.12 -16.42
CA GLY A 117 -0.74 2.72 -16.53
C GLY A 117 0.08 2.22 -15.32
N ILE A 118 0.07 2.94 -14.20
CA ILE A 118 0.58 2.45 -12.91
C ILE A 118 -0.37 1.41 -12.34
N ASP A 119 -1.69 1.69 -12.33
CA ASP A 119 -2.70 0.76 -11.81
C ASP A 119 -2.69 -0.58 -12.57
N THR A 120 -2.53 -0.51 -13.90
CA THR A 120 -2.36 -1.71 -14.72
C THR A 120 -1.08 -2.48 -14.35
N TRP A 121 0.02 -1.77 -14.15
CA TRP A 121 1.28 -2.39 -13.74
C TRP A 121 1.15 -3.01 -12.36
N PHE A 122 0.64 -2.26 -11.39
CA PHE A 122 0.31 -2.75 -10.05
C PHE A 122 -0.51 -4.05 -10.10
N ALA A 123 -1.59 -4.05 -10.90
CA ALA A 123 -2.48 -5.21 -10.99
C ALA A 123 -1.80 -6.44 -11.61
N LEU A 124 -1.02 -6.25 -12.68
CA LEU A 124 -0.34 -7.34 -13.37
C LEU A 124 0.77 -7.95 -12.48
N ASP A 125 1.64 -7.13 -11.91
CA ASP A 125 2.73 -7.60 -11.06
C ASP A 125 2.19 -8.29 -9.81
N THR A 126 1.19 -7.68 -9.14
CA THR A 126 0.58 -8.28 -7.95
C THR A 126 0.00 -9.67 -8.24
N TYR A 127 -0.73 -9.79 -9.36
CA TYR A 127 -1.30 -11.10 -9.75
C TYR A 127 -0.21 -12.11 -10.10
N GLU A 128 0.79 -11.71 -10.88
CA GLU A 128 1.91 -12.57 -11.28
C GLU A 128 2.70 -13.05 -10.06
N MET A 129 3.07 -12.13 -9.16
CA MET A 129 3.82 -12.46 -7.96
C MET A 129 3.02 -13.35 -7.01
N ALA A 130 1.74 -13.07 -6.81
CA ALA A 130 0.87 -13.92 -5.99
C ALA A 130 0.75 -15.34 -6.55
N GLN A 131 0.82 -15.50 -7.88
CA GLN A 131 0.78 -16.81 -8.53
C GLN A 131 2.10 -17.58 -8.41
N TYR A 132 3.26 -16.90 -8.50
CA TYR A 132 4.57 -17.57 -8.58
C TYR A 132 5.34 -17.63 -7.25
N ARG A 133 5.00 -16.76 -6.27
CA ARG A 133 5.70 -16.68 -4.99
C ARG A 133 5.03 -17.46 -3.87
N ASP A 134 3.87 -18.05 -4.13
CA ASP A 134 3.09 -18.82 -3.15
C ASP A 134 2.89 -18.08 -1.82
N PHE A 135 2.54 -16.78 -1.87
CA PHE A 135 2.22 -16.04 -0.65
C PHE A 135 0.98 -16.63 0.04
N ASP A 136 1.09 -16.93 1.32
CA ASP A 136 -0.09 -17.30 2.13
C ASP A 136 -1.07 -16.12 2.23
N TYR A 137 -0.52 -14.90 2.33
CA TYR A 137 -1.26 -13.65 2.41
C TYR A 137 -0.79 -12.65 1.36
N THR A 138 -1.73 -12.09 0.63
CA THR A 138 -1.49 -10.95 -0.26
C THR A 138 -2.20 -9.73 0.31
N VAL A 139 -1.43 -8.74 0.76
CA VAL A 139 -1.94 -7.50 1.34
C VAL A 139 -1.94 -6.40 0.29
N LEU A 140 -3.12 -5.86 0.00
CA LEU A 140 -3.29 -4.70 -0.88
C LEU A 140 -3.49 -3.45 -0.02
N ILE A 141 -2.66 -2.44 -0.21
CA ILE A 141 -2.80 -1.11 0.40
C ILE A 141 -3.26 -0.16 -0.70
N SER A 142 -4.56 -0.09 -0.90
CA SER A 142 -5.22 0.74 -1.92
C SER A 142 -6.68 0.98 -1.56
N GLY A 143 -7.28 2.02 -2.13
CA GLY A 143 -8.71 2.32 -2.05
C GLY A 143 -9.38 2.36 -3.42
N ASP A 144 -8.63 2.17 -4.50
CA ASP A 144 -9.09 2.40 -5.86
C ASP A 144 -10.00 1.27 -6.37
N ALA A 145 -11.12 1.67 -6.98
CA ALA A 145 -12.07 0.76 -7.61
C ALA A 145 -11.45 -0.03 -8.78
N ASP A 146 -10.46 0.53 -9.45
CA ASP A 146 -9.82 -0.12 -10.60
C ASP A 146 -9.09 -1.42 -10.22
N HIS A 147 -8.85 -1.63 -8.91
CA HIS A 147 -8.28 -2.89 -8.39
C HIS A 147 -9.32 -3.97 -8.03
N GLU A 148 -10.62 -3.73 -8.25
CA GLU A 148 -11.68 -4.72 -8.01
C GLU A 148 -11.42 -6.05 -8.73
N MET A 149 -11.11 -5.97 -10.04
CA MET A 149 -10.86 -7.16 -10.83
C MET A 149 -9.58 -7.91 -10.42
N LEU A 150 -8.56 -7.18 -9.95
CA LEU A 150 -7.38 -7.78 -9.35
C LEU A 150 -7.76 -8.58 -8.10
N ALA A 151 -8.47 -7.96 -7.15
CA ALA A 151 -8.88 -8.62 -5.91
C ALA A 151 -9.69 -9.88 -6.18
N ARG A 152 -10.65 -9.81 -7.10
CA ARG A 152 -11.46 -10.97 -7.55
C ARG A 152 -10.59 -12.09 -8.12
N LYS A 153 -9.59 -11.76 -8.93
CA LYS A 153 -8.67 -12.74 -9.52
C LYS A 153 -7.73 -13.36 -8.48
N LEU A 154 -7.22 -12.58 -7.55
CA LEU A 154 -6.39 -13.07 -6.46
C LEU A 154 -7.12 -14.10 -5.59
N ARG A 155 -8.43 -13.93 -5.34
CA ARG A 155 -9.24 -14.92 -4.61
C ARG A 155 -9.30 -16.30 -5.29
N SER A 156 -9.04 -16.39 -6.59
CA SER A 156 -8.95 -17.68 -7.29
C SER A 156 -7.62 -18.38 -7.08
N LEU A 157 -6.63 -17.69 -6.54
CA LEU A 157 -5.36 -18.25 -6.12
C LEU A 157 -5.46 -18.80 -4.68
N LYS A 158 -4.43 -19.47 -4.22
CA LYS A 158 -4.40 -20.02 -2.85
C LYS A 158 -4.11 -18.99 -1.76
N THR A 159 -3.80 -17.74 -2.12
CA THR A 159 -3.47 -16.67 -1.19
C THR A 159 -4.70 -16.09 -0.50
N HIS A 160 -4.58 -15.73 0.78
CA HIS A 160 -5.62 -14.99 1.48
C HIS A 160 -5.46 -13.49 1.24
N VAL A 161 -6.42 -12.87 0.56
CA VAL A 161 -6.35 -11.46 0.16
C VAL A 161 -6.83 -10.56 1.30
N ILE A 162 -5.94 -9.69 1.77
CA ILE A 162 -6.23 -8.65 2.76
C ILE A 162 -6.21 -7.29 2.08
N LEU A 163 -7.29 -6.53 2.18
CA LEU A 163 -7.32 -5.12 1.81
C LEU A 163 -7.13 -4.27 3.07
N LEU A 164 -6.09 -3.45 3.07
CA LEU A 164 -5.83 -2.50 4.14
C LEU A 164 -6.10 -1.09 3.65
N THR A 165 -7.02 -0.41 4.32
CA THR A 165 -7.43 0.96 3.97
C THR A 165 -7.31 1.92 5.13
N TRP A 166 -7.06 3.17 4.81
CA TRP A 166 -7.04 4.28 5.75
C TRP A 166 -7.61 5.54 5.09
N ASP A 167 -8.68 6.08 5.63
CA ASP A 167 -9.35 7.28 5.12
C ASP A 167 -9.51 8.32 6.25
N PRO A 168 -8.40 8.98 6.69
CA PRO A 168 -8.38 9.80 7.90
C PRO A 168 -9.34 10.99 7.84
N ASP A 169 -9.55 11.56 6.67
CA ASP A 169 -10.43 12.71 6.45
C ASP A 169 -11.85 12.34 6.05
N ASN A 170 -12.17 11.03 6.04
CA ASN A 170 -13.47 10.51 5.64
C ASN A 170 -13.92 10.99 4.24
N SER A 171 -12.96 11.17 3.33
CA SER A 171 -13.23 11.63 1.95
C SER A 171 -13.93 10.58 1.08
N GLY A 172 -14.11 9.37 1.59
CA GLY A 172 -14.68 8.25 0.85
C GLY A 172 -13.72 7.64 -0.16
N SER A 173 -12.43 7.71 0.12
CA SER A 173 -11.35 7.28 -0.78
C SER A 173 -11.29 5.77 -1.02
N THR A 174 -12.14 4.97 -0.37
CA THR A 174 -12.15 3.52 -0.49
C THR A 174 -13.39 3.02 -1.20
N SER A 175 -13.22 2.35 -2.33
CA SER A 175 -14.30 1.72 -3.08
C SER A 175 -15.02 0.65 -2.27
N ARG A 176 -16.37 0.72 -2.28
CA ARG A 176 -17.20 -0.34 -1.70
C ARG A 176 -17.02 -1.66 -2.45
N PHE A 177 -16.97 -1.61 -3.77
CA PHE A 177 -16.85 -2.81 -4.61
C PHE A 177 -15.54 -3.55 -4.35
N LEU A 178 -14.41 -2.81 -4.23
CA LEU A 178 -13.13 -3.40 -3.88
C LEU A 178 -13.18 -4.13 -2.53
N ARG A 179 -13.86 -3.55 -1.53
CA ARG A 179 -14.01 -4.18 -0.21
C ARG A 179 -14.80 -5.49 -0.23
N GLU A 180 -15.76 -5.62 -1.15
CA GLU A 180 -16.60 -6.82 -1.29
C GLU A 180 -15.85 -7.97 -1.98
N GLU A 181 -14.76 -7.67 -2.70
CA GLU A 181 -13.97 -8.67 -3.45
C GLU A 181 -12.78 -9.27 -2.70
N VAL A 182 -12.48 -8.84 -1.49
CA VAL A 182 -11.36 -9.35 -0.69
C VAL A 182 -11.81 -10.37 0.36
N CYS A 183 -10.87 -11.19 0.86
CA CYS A 183 -11.15 -12.13 1.94
C CYS A 183 -11.29 -11.41 3.28
N THR A 184 -10.45 -10.43 3.52
CA THR A 184 -10.44 -9.62 4.76
C THR A 184 -10.26 -8.15 4.43
N HIS A 185 -11.08 -7.28 5.00
CA HIS A 185 -10.90 -5.83 4.92
C HIS A 185 -10.51 -5.27 6.28
N ILE A 186 -9.38 -4.60 6.34
CA ILE A 186 -8.86 -3.89 7.52
C ILE A 186 -9.06 -2.39 7.30
N ASP A 187 -9.96 -1.80 8.07
CA ASP A 187 -10.24 -0.37 8.06
C ASP A 187 -9.49 0.30 9.23
N LEU A 188 -8.36 0.94 8.92
CA LEU A 188 -7.53 1.59 9.94
C LEU A 188 -8.22 2.78 10.61
N ASN A 189 -9.18 3.46 9.97
CA ASN A 189 -9.95 4.51 10.63
C ASN A 189 -10.70 3.97 11.83
N LYS A 190 -11.42 2.83 11.64
CA LYS A 190 -12.17 2.20 12.72
C LYS A 190 -11.28 1.70 13.83
N LEU A 191 -10.12 1.13 13.47
CA LEU A 191 -9.18 0.59 14.46
C LEU A 191 -8.50 1.71 15.26
N THR A 192 -8.02 2.75 14.59
CA THR A 192 -7.32 3.86 15.26
C THR A 192 -8.24 4.80 16.03
N ALA A 193 -9.52 4.90 15.65
CA ALA A 193 -10.52 5.64 16.43
C ALA A 193 -10.72 5.07 17.82
N ASN A 194 -10.54 3.76 17.99
CA ASN A 194 -10.72 3.05 19.25
C ASN A 194 -9.42 2.70 19.96
N ASP A 195 -8.26 2.91 19.30
CA ASP A 195 -6.95 2.57 19.84
C ASP A 195 -5.90 3.61 19.46
N ALA A 196 -5.66 4.55 20.39
CA ALA A 196 -4.65 5.60 20.23
C ALA A 196 -3.22 5.03 20.20
N THR A 197 -2.98 3.85 20.80
CA THR A 197 -1.66 3.22 20.80
C THR A 197 -1.34 2.65 19.43
N LEU A 198 -2.35 2.11 18.74
CA LEU A 198 -2.24 1.69 17.36
C LEU A 198 -1.88 2.87 16.44
N LEU A 199 -2.59 4.02 16.59
CA LEU A 199 -2.27 5.22 15.82
C LEU A 199 -0.82 5.67 16.01
N GLN A 200 -0.31 5.65 17.24
CA GLN A 200 1.10 5.98 17.52
C GLN A 200 2.07 4.99 16.88
N LYS A 201 1.71 3.71 16.85
CA LYS A 201 2.55 2.65 16.25
C LYS A 201 2.67 2.81 14.73
N ILE A 202 1.55 3.04 14.02
CA ILE A 202 1.51 3.08 12.55
C ILE A 202 1.73 4.48 11.96
N SER A 203 1.97 5.49 12.80
CA SER A 203 2.30 6.85 12.38
C SER A 203 3.50 7.42 13.12
N ARG A 204 4.14 8.42 12.52
CA ARG A 204 5.24 9.20 13.09
C ARG A 204 4.94 10.69 13.00
N THR A 205 5.64 11.54 13.73
CA THR A 205 5.59 13.00 13.55
C THR A 205 6.03 13.34 12.12
N ALA A 206 5.29 14.21 11.45
CA ALA A 206 5.54 14.61 10.06
C ALA A 206 6.75 15.53 9.92
#